data_56aa7acd7fdfa65725a7f0b5821b800e
#
_entry.id   56aa7acd7fdfa65725a7f0b5821b800e
#
_cell.length_a   1.000
_cell.length_b   1.000
_cell.length_c   1.000
_cell.angle_alpha   90.00
_cell.angle_beta   90.00
_cell.angle_gamma   90.00
#
_symmetry.space_group_name_H-M   'P 1'
#
loop_
_entity.id
_entity.type
_entity.pdbx_description
1 polymer ?
#
loop_
_entity_poly.entity_id
_entity_poly.type
_entity_poly.pdbx_seq_one_letter_code
_entity_poly.pdbx_strand_id
1 'polypeptide(L)'
;TKFLIDKYGDDDTPSVTHREVFFDIEIEIGGALTPEYIKKAPKPVTSIALWDKQLDDWKIIILDKDNNIEHTVDKQGREVIPVKRESDLLEKFLNTLEEIEPDILIGYNSDYFDIPYLYYRIKNTLGDRYANRMSPIKIVEEQTWNEDVPIRIAGVTSLDYMRLHKKYSFKDEPSFKLDALGEKYVGQKKIEYEGSLDRLFAEDKEKFIEYNFVDVLILK
;
A
#
# COMPACT_ATOMS: atom_id res chain seq x y z
N THR A 1 12.05 31.93 5.51
CA THR A 1 11.59 31.58 6.87
C THR A 1 10.99 32.82 7.57
N LYS A 2 11.72 33.96 7.63
CA LYS A 2 11.23 35.16 8.31
C LYS A 2 9.87 35.65 7.77
N PHE A 3 9.69 35.69 6.44
CA PHE A 3 8.43 36.06 5.81
C PHE A 3 7.24 35.20 6.26
N LEU A 4 7.44 33.89 6.38
CA LEU A 4 6.39 32.99 6.83
C LEU A 4 6.03 33.18 8.30
N ILE A 5 7.04 33.44 9.15
CA ILE A 5 6.82 33.73 10.57
C ILE A 5 6.10 35.07 10.72
N ASP A 6 6.56 36.10 10.02
CA ASP A 6 5.96 37.44 10.11
C ASP A 6 4.50 37.46 9.58
N LYS A 7 4.17 36.60 8.61
CA LYS A 7 2.84 36.53 8.00
C LYS A 7 1.86 35.61 8.72
N TYR A 8 2.35 34.49 9.25
CA TYR A 8 1.52 33.43 9.77
C TYR A 8 1.86 33.03 11.22
N GLY A 9 2.80 33.71 11.87
CA GLY A 9 3.26 33.38 13.22
C GLY A 9 2.17 33.46 14.29
N ASP A 10 1.17 34.31 14.08
CA ASP A 10 0.03 34.51 14.98
C ASP A 10 -1.27 33.89 14.39
N ASP A 11 -1.16 33.07 13.34
CA ASP A 11 -2.31 32.41 12.72
C ASP A 11 -2.64 31.08 13.43
N ASP A 12 -3.65 31.14 14.29
CA ASP A 12 -4.17 29.98 15.04
C ASP A 12 -5.20 29.18 14.23
N THR A 13 -5.34 29.44 12.93
CA THR A 13 -6.24 28.67 12.07
C THR A 13 -5.79 27.21 12.04
N PRO A 14 -6.69 26.24 12.32
CA PRO A 14 -6.33 24.83 12.22
C PRO A 14 -5.78 24.50 10.83
N SER A 15 -4.67 23.76 10.78
CA SER A 15 -4.13 23.28 9.51
C SER A 15 -5.12 22.34 8.83
N VAL A 16 -5.07 22.31 7.51
CA VAL A 16 -5.88 21.37 6.71
C VAL A 16 -5.55 19.94 7.15
N THR A 17 -6.56 19.09 7.28
CA THR A 17 -6.36 17.68 7.57
C THR A 17 -5.69 17.03 6.36
N HIS A 18 -4.58 16.33 6.57
CA HIS A 18 -3.93 15.55 5.53
C HIS A 18 -4.79 14.35 5.14
N ARG A 19 -4.80 14.03 3.86
CA ARG A 19 -5.48 12.85 3.35
C ARG A 19 -4.58 11.63 3.49
N GLU A 20 -4.96 10.76 4.41
CA GLU A 20 -4.22 9.55 4.75
C GLU A 20 -4.85 8.35 4.05
N VAL A 21 -4.04 7.61 3.30
CA VAL A 21 -4.45 6.37 2.64
C VAL A 21 -3.57 5.23 3.13
N PHE A 22 -4.20 4.21 3.68
CA PHE A 22 -3.56 2.97 4.08
C PHE A 22 -3.62 1.98 2.94
N PHE A 23 -2.55 1.23 2.75
CA PHE A 23 -2.50 0.28 1.65
C PHE A 23 -1.59 -0.91 1.94
N ASP A 24 -1.84 -1.98 1.22
CA ASP A 24 -1.04 -3.20 1.20
C ASP A 24 -1.14 -3.85 -0.17
N ILE A 25 -0.10 -4.58 -0.60
CA ILE A 25 -0.10 -5.30 -1.86
C ILE A 25 0.22 -6.78 -1.67
N GLU A 26 -0.36 -7.60 -2.55
CA GLU A 26 0.02 -9.00 -2.66
C GLU A 26 0.57 -9.30 -4.05
N ILE A 27 1.59 -10.13 -4.08
CA ILE A 27 2.23 -10.57 -5.33
C ILE A 27 2.21 -12.08 -5.42
N GLU A 28 2.30 -12.61 -6.63
CA GLU A 28 2.57 -14.02 -6.84
C GLU A 28 3.94 -14.38 -6.25
N ILE A 29 4.00 -15.44 -5.43
CA ILE A 29 5.23 -15.85 -4.76
C ILE A 29 6.24 -16.39 -5.77
N GLY A 30 7.49 -15.95 -5.67
CA GLY A 30 8.50 -16.35 -6.67
C GLY A 30 9.94 -16.30 -6.24
N GLY A 31 10.21 -16.10 -4.95
CA GLY A 31 11.58 -16.05 -4.43
C GLY A 31 11.72 -15.20 -3.17
N ALA A 32 12.96 -15.07 -2.70
CA ALA A 32 13.29 -14.20 -1.57
C ALA A 32 13.15 -12.73 -1.99
N LEU A 33 12.51 -11.92 -1.15
CA LEU A 33 12.32 -10.48 -1.37
C LEU A 33 13.61 -9.69 -1.10
N THR A 34 14.63 -9.93 -1.96
CA THR A 34 15.87 -9.15 -1.93
C THR A 34 15.69 -7.82 -2.66
N PRO A 35 16.54 -6.79 -2.39
CA PRO A 35 16.50 -5.53 -3.14
C PRO A 35 16.55 -5.71 -4.66
N GLU A 36 17.36 -6.66 -5.14
CA GLU A 36 17.46 -6.99 -6.57
C GLU A 36 16.15 -7.62 -7.11
N TYR A 37 15.51 -8.49 -6.33
CA TYR A 37 14.23 -9.09 -6.70
C TYR A 37 13.14 -8.02 -6.78
N ILE A 38 13.08 -7.14 -5.79
CA ILE A 38 12.13 -6.01 -5.75
C ILE A 38 12.35 -5.10 -6.97
N LYS A 39 13.60 -4.75 -7.27
CA LYS A 39 13.94 -3.92 -8.43
C LYS A 39 13.58 -4.56 -9.77
N LYS A 40 13.71 -5.87 -9.88
CA LYS A 40 13.28 -6.61 -11.08
C LYS A 40 11.77 -6.72 -11.18
N ALA A 41 11.08 -6.74 -10.04
CA ALA A 41 9.62 -6.94 -9.90
C ALA A 41 9.09 -8.02 -10.87
N PRO A 42 9.59 -9.28 -10.79
CA PRO A 42 9.40 -10.26 -11.85
C PRO A 42 8.01 -10.89 -11.86
N LYS A 43 7.28 -10.80 -10.73
CA LYS A 43 5.99 -11.46 -10.54
C LYS A 43 4.85 -10.46 -10.57
N PRO A 44 3.67 -10.88 -11.05
CA PRO A 44 2.51 -10.00 -11.07
C PRO A 44 2.04 -9.63 -9.66
N VAL A 45 1.50 -8.42 -9.55
CA VAL A 45 0.68 -8.00 -8.43
C VAL A 45 -0.67 -8.67 -8.55
N THR A 46 -1.11 -9.38 -7.51
CA THR A 46 -2.37 -10.12 -7.49
C THR A 46 -3.51 -9.33 -6.87
N SER A 47 -3.20 -8.45 -5.91
CA SER A 47 -4.17 -7.52 -5.34
C SER A 47 -3.50 -6.29 -4.74
N ILE A 48 -4.29 -5.23 -4.64
CA ILE A 48 -3.95 -3.99 -3.90
C ILE A 48 -5.15 -3.61 -3.06
N ALA A 49 -4.97 -3.59 -1.74
CA ALA A 49 -5.96 -3.12 -0.79
C ALA A 49 -5.67 -1.67 -0.40
N LEU A 50 -6.70 -0.84 -0.33
CA LEU A 50 -6.63 0.58 -0.01
C LEU A 50 -7.74 0.95 0.99
N TRP A 51 -7.42 1.80 1.96
CA TRP A 51 -8.38 2.46 2.81
C TRP A 51 -8.11 3.97 2.88
N ASP A 52 -9.06 4.75 2.36
CA ASP A 52 -9.09 6.20 2.53
C ASP A 52 -9.71 6.54 3.88
N LYS A 53 -8.90 6.99 4.82
CA LYS A 53 -9.32 7.31 6.18
C LYS A 53 -10.35 8.45 6.22
N GLN A 54 -10.25 9.42 5.33
CA GLN A 54 -11.11 10.61 5.35
C GLN A 54 -12.55 10.30 4.96
N LEU A 55 -12.73 9.40 3.99
CA LEU A 55 -14.05 8.99 3.50
C LEU A 55 -14.52 7.67 4.11
N ASP A 56 -13.66 6.99 4.89
CA ASP A 56 -13.85 5.60 5.34
C ASP A 56 -14.15 4.64 4.17
N ASP A 57 -13.48 4.90 3.03
CA ASP A 57 -13.70 4.18 1.78
C ASP A 57 -12.64 3.09 1.60
N TRP A 58 -13.12 1.86 1.41
CA TRP A 58 -12.30 0.67 1.27
C TRP A 58 -12.38 0.10 -0.13
N LYS A 59 -11.22 -0.15 -0.73
CA LYS A 59 -11.12 -0.77 -2.05
C LYS A 59 -10.12 -1.92 -2.05
N ILE A 60 -10.50 -3.02 -2.70
CA ILE A 60 -9.57 -4.05 -3.14
C ILE A 60 -9.65 -4.16 -4.65
N ILE A 61 -8.52 -3.93 -5.31
CA ILE A 61 -8.35 -4.20 -6.74
C ILE A 61 -7.69 -5.57 -6.85
N ILE A 62 -8.36 -6.54 -7.45
CA ILE A 62 -7.91 -7.94 -7.46
C ILE A 62 -7.82 -8.49 -8.88
N LEU A 63 -6.72 -9.24 -9.15
CA LEU A 63 -6.53 -9.93 -10.42
C LEU A 63 -7.41 -11.18 -10.48
N ASP A 64 -8.36 -11.20 -11.39
CA ASP A 64 -9.27 -12.33 -11.61
C ASP A 64 -9.30 -12.75 -13.10
N LYS A 65 -8.29 -13.52 -13.50
CA LYS A 65 -8.10 -13.99 -14.88
C LYS A 65 -9.28 -14.85 -15.37
N ASP A 66 -9.91 -15.57 -14.45
CA ASP A 66 -10.95 -16.54 -14.75
C ASP A 66 -12.38 -15.97 -14.67
N ASN A 67 -12.50 -14.71 -14.25
CA ASN A 67 -13.77 -13.98 -14.08
C ASN A 67 -14.72 -14.68 -13.08
N ASN A 68 -14.17 -15.10 -11.95
CA ASN A 68 -14.89 -15.80 -10.89
C ASN A 68 -15.36 -14.86 -9.77
N ILE A 69 -14.89 -13.60 -9.76
CA ILE A 69 -15.22 -12.61 -8.74
C ILE A 69 -16.15 -11.56 -9.37
N GLU A 70 -17.24 -11.26 -8.69
CA GLU A 70 -18.12 -10.15 -9.08
C GLU A 70 -17.63 -8.84 -8.48
N HIS A 71 -17.80 -7.75 -9.20
CA HIS A 71 -17.62 -6.41 -8.65
C HIS A 71 -18.72 -6.16 -7.61
N THR A 72 -18.36 -6.02 -6.36
CA THR A 72 -19.30 -5.92 -5.24
C THR A 72 -18.89 -4.82 -4.27
N VAL A 73 -19.90 -4.29 -3.57
CA VAL A 73 -19.70 -3.49 -2.35
C VAL A 73 -20.40 -4.25 -1.23
N ASP A 74 -19.65 -4.62 -0.21
CA ASP A 74 -20.21 -5.38 0.91
C ASP A 74 -21.02 -4.49 1.88
N LYS A 75 -21.58 -5.10 2.91
CA LYS A 75 -22.41 -4.38 3.91
C LYS A 75 -21.60 -3.39 4.76
N GLN A 76 -20.28 -3.53 4.79
CA GLN A 76 -19.35 -2.64 5.46
C GLN A 76 -18.85 -1.49 4.55
N GLY A 77 -19.34 -1.43 3.31
CA GLY A 77 -18.91 -0.44 2.32
C GLY A 77 -17.56 -0.76 1.66
N ARG A 78 -17.06 -2.01 1.79
CA ARG A 78 -15.80 -2.41 1.20
C ARG A 78 -16.01 -2.82 -0.27
N GLU A 79 -15.36 -2.11 -1.18
CA GLU A 79 -15.49 -2.34 -2.63
C GLU A 79 -14.45 -3.36 -3.11
N VAL A 80 -14.90 -4.41 -3.79
CA VAL A 80 -14.05 -5.40 -4.47
C VAL A 80 -14.14 -5.18 -5.97
N ILE A 81 -13.00 -4.86 -6.59
CA ILE A 81 -12.88 -4.49 -8.01
C ILE A 81 -12.05 -5.56 -8.74
N PRO A 82 -12.68 -6.59 -9.32
CA PRO A 82 -11.96 -7.59 -10.08
C PRO A 82 -11.54 -7.07 -11.46
N VAL A 83 -10.33 -7.44 -11.89
CA VAL A 83 -9.81 -7.12 -13.21
C VAL A 83 -9.14 -8.34 -13.84
N LYS A 84 -9.21 -8.46 -15.17
CA LYS A 84 -8.72 -9.66 -15.88
C LYS A 84 -7.22 -9.65 -16.15
N ARG A 85 -6.62 -8.47 -16.26
CA ARG A 85 -5.21 -8.31 -16.59
C ARG A 85 -4.53 -7.48 -15.53
N GLU A 86 -3.28 -7.81 -15.24
CA GLU A 86 -2.49 -7.03 -14.31
C GLU A 86 -2.30 -5.58 -14.77
N SER A 87 -2.17 -5.34 -16.09
CA SER A 87 -2.13 -3.98 -16.61
C SER A 87 -3.33 -3.13 -16.17
N ASP A 88 -4.51 -3.75 -16.15
CA ASP A 88 -5.75 -3.08 -15.73
C ASP A 88 -5.76 -2.86 -14.21
N LEU A 89 -5.18 -3.81 -13.43
CA LEU A 89 -5.01 -3.67 -11.99
C LEU A 89 -4.13 -2.47 -11.64
N LEU A 90 -2.95 -2.41 -12.27
CA LEU A 90 -1.99 -1.33 -12.04
C LEU A 90 -2.53 0.02 -12.51
N GLU A 91 -3.24 0.07 -13.64
CA GLU A 91 -3.87 1.30 -14.13
C GLU A 91 -5.03 1.74 -13.23
N LYS A 92 -5.87 0.80 -12.75
CA LYS A 92 -6.95 1.11 -11.80
C LYS A 92 -6.39 1.66 -10.48
N PHE A 93 -5.31 1.07 -9.97
CA PHE A 93 -4.59 1.60 -8.80
C PHE A 93 -4.13 3.05 -9.01
N LEU A 94 -3.48 3.35 -10.14
CA LEU A 94 -3.03 4.70 -10.47
C LEU A 94 -4.20 5.69 -10.59
N ASN A 95 -5.29 5.27 -11.22
CA ASN A 95 -6.51 6.09 -11.32
C ASN A 95 -7.09 6.35 -9.93
N THR A 96 -7.12 5.34 -9.06
CA THR A 96 -7.59 5.48 -7.66
C THR A 96 -6.72 6.45 -6.88
N LEU A 97 -5.38 6.40 -7.02
CA LEU A 97 -4.50 7.40 -6.39
C LEU A 97 -4.74 8.81 -6.90
N GLU A 98 -4.96 8.98 -8.21
CA GLU A 98 -5.26 10.29 -8.82
C GLU A 98 -6.65 10.82 -8.39
N GLU A 99 -7.63 9.95 -8.15
CA GLU A 99 -8.95 10.33 -7.63
C GLU A 99 -8.90 10.72 -6.14
N ILE A 100 -8.10 9.97 -5.35
CA ILE A 100 -7.97 10.22 -3.93
C ILE A 100 -7.06 11.41 -3.65
N GLU A 101 -5.98 11.60 -4.40
CA GLU A 101 -4.94 12.60 -4.16
C GLU A 101 -4.37 12.54 -2.71
N PRO A 102 -3.78 11.40 -2.29
CA PRO A 102 -3.29 11.24 -0.92
C PRO A 102 -2.12 12.16 -0.62
N ASP A 103 -2.12 12.77 0.57
CA ASP A 103 -0.95 13.47 1.12
C ASP A 103 0.03 12.48 1.75
N ILE A 104 -0.52 11.40 2.36
CA ILE A 104 0.24 10.39 3.08
C ILE A 104 -0.21 9.00 2.65
N LEU A 105 0.75 8.17 2.21
CA LEU A 105 0.57 6.74 1.99
C LEU A 105 1.15 5.97 3.19
N ILE A 106 0.32 5.14 3.81
CA ILE A 106 0.65 4.40 5.02
C ILE A 106 0.62 2.91 4.73
N GLY A 107 1.70 2.22 5.05
CA GLY A 107 1.78 0.76 4.93
C GLY A 107 2.68 0.15 5.99
N TYR A 108 2.85 -1.16 5.94
CA TYR A 108 3.73 -1.89 6.84
C TYR A 108 4.91 -2.48 6.09
N ASN A 109 6.13 -2.06 6.41
CA ASN A 109 7.34 -2.36 5.63
C ASN A 109 7.27 -1.85 4.18
N SER A 110 6.40 -0.89 3.94
CA SER A 110 6.03 -0.40 2.62
C SER A 110 7.12 0.41 1.92
N ASP A 111 8.00 1.07 2.68
CA ASP A 111 9.17 1.76 2.12
C ASP A 111 10.17 0.78 1.50
N TYR A 112 10.27 -0.43 2.08
CA TYR A 112 11.19 -1.46 1.58
C TYR A 112 10.56 -2.32 0.48
N PHE A 113 9.27 -2.64 0.58
CA PHE A 113 8.64 -3.62 -0.32
C PHE A 113 7.55 -3.01 -1.21
N ASP A 114 6.41 -2.58 -0.68
CA ASP A 114 5.21 -2.26 -1.45
C ASP A 114 5.43 -1.15 -2.47
N ILE A 115 5.95 -0.01 -2.01
CA ILE A 115 6.19 1.17 -2.86
C ILE A 115 7.24 0.87 -3.95
N PRO A 116 8.43 0.32 -3.62
CA PRO A 116 9.41 -0.02 -4.64
C PRO A 116 8.90 -1.07 -5.62
N TYR A 117 8.23 -2.13 -5.12
CA TYR A 117 7.71 -3.18 -5.98
C TYR A 117 6.67 -2.65 -6.96
N LEU A 118 5.69 -1.87 -6.48
CA LEU A 118 4.69 -1.21 -7.33
C LEU A 118 5.35 -0.31 -8.38
N TYR A 119 6.29 0.53 -7.96
CA TYR A 119 6.99 1.41 -8.88
C TYR A 119 7.67 0.65 -10.02
N TYR A 120 8.49 -0.34 -9.68
CA TYR A 120 9.19 -1.13 -10.68
C TYR A 120 8.25 -1.99 -11.50
N ARG A 121 7.19 -2.54 -10.90
CA ARG A 121 6.22 -3.35 -11.63
C ARG A 121 5.42 -2.52 -12.62
N ILE A 122 4.96 -1.34 -12.23
CA ILE A 122 4.29 -0.39 -13.13
C ILE A 122 5.24 0.03 -14.26
N LYS A 123 6.48 0.38 -13.91
CA LYS A 123 7.51 0.76 -14.89
C LYS A 123 7.76 -0.34 -15.92
N ASN A 124 7.90 -1.58 -15.46
CA ASN A 124 8.16 -2.73 -16.33
C ASN A 124 6.94 -3.15 -17.20
N THR A 125 5.73 -2.95 -16.69
CA THR A 125 4.51 -3.42 -17.33
C THR A 125 3.87 -2.34 -18.24
N LEU A 126 3.86 -1.08 -17.75
CA LEU A 126 3.18 0.05 -18.41
C LEU A 126 4.13 1.14 -18.89
N GLY A 127 5.36 1.17 -18.38
CA GLY A 127 6.40 2.15 -18.74
C GLY A 127 6.55 3.30 -17.74
N ASP A 128 7.66 4.04 -17.89
CA ASP A 128 8.07 5.13 -16.98
C ASP A 128 7.00 6.21 -16.79
N ARG A 129 6.28 6.57 -17.85
CA ARG A 129 5.23 7.57 -17.80
C ARG A 129 4.10 7.18 -16.82
N TYR A 130 3.77 5.90 -16.76
CA TYR A 130 2.77 5.38 -15.83
C TYR A 130 3.31 5.32 -14.41
N ALA A 131 4.55 4.86 -14.21
CA ALA A 131 5.16 4.82 -12.89
C ALA A 131 5.21 6.22 -12.23
N ASN A 132 5.45 7.27 -13.02
CA ASN A 132 5.43 8.65 -12.54
C ASN A 132 4.02 9.13 -12.10
N ARG A 133 2.95 8.44 -12.49
CA ARG A 133 1.58 8.77 -12.04
C ARG A 133 1.33 8.47 -10.56
N MET A 134 2.19 7.70 -9.91
CA MET A 134 2.15 7.55 -8.45
C MET A 134 2.32 8.91 -7.73
N SER A 135 2.94 9.89 -8.38
CA SER A 135 3.09 11.25 -7.87
C SER A 135 2.05 12.20 -8.48
N PRO A 136 1.40 13.07 -7.67
CA PRO A 136 0.46 14.08 -8.17
C PRO A 136 1.14 15.06 -9.14
N ILE A 137 2.44 15.30 -8.98
CA ILE A 137 3.24 16.16 -9.86
C ILE A 137 4.05 15.38 -10.90
N LYS A 138 3.79 14.06 -11.04
CA LYS A 138 4.41 13.15 -12.02
C LYS A 138 5.93 13.02 -11.89
N ILE A 139 6.44 13.08 -10.65
CA ILE A 139 7.87 12.94 -10.33
C ILE A 139 8.01 11.83 -9.29
N VAL A 140 8.65 10.73 -9.68
CA VAL A 140 9.06 9.63 -8.80
C VAL A 140 10.55 9.40 -8.98
N GLU A 141 11.30 9.40 -7.89
CA GLU A 141 12.76 9.36 -7.90
C GLU A 141 13.29 8.06 -7.29
N GLU A 142 14.20 7.40 -7.99
CA GLU A 142 15.00 6.30 -7.43
C GLU A 142 16.14 6.90 -6.59
N GLN A 143 16.16 6.60 -5.28
CA GLN A 143 17.18 7.09 -4.36
C GLN A 143 18.31 6.06 -4.23
N THR A 144 19.46 6.33 -4.83
CA THR A 144 20.62 5.45 -4.75
C THR A 144 21.42 5.57 -3.46
N TRP A 145 21.21 6.66 -2.71
CA TRP A 145 21.92 6.99 -1.47
C TRP A 145 21.15 6.62 -0.19
N ASN A 146 19.89 6.20 -0.33
CA ASN A 146 19.04 5.80 0.78
C ASN A 146 18.40 4.44 0.48
N GLU A 147 19.07 3.38 0.92
CA GLU A 147 18.59 2.00 0.72
C GLU A 147 17.31 1.69 1.51
N ASP A 148 17.05 2.43 2.59
CA ASP A 148 15.85 2.26 3.42
C ASP A 148 14.57 2.83 2.76
N VAL A 149 14.73 3.82 1.87
CA VAL A 149 13.64 4.44 1.11
C VAL A 149 14.10 4.57 -0.34
N PRO A 150 14.13 3.45 -1.09
CA PRO A 150 14.71 3.46 -2.44
C PRO A 150 13.86 4.25 -3.46
N ILE A 151 12.58 4.46 -3.19
CA ILE A 151 11.66 5.21 -4.07
C ILE A 151 11.05 6.38 -3.31
N ARG A 152 11.18 7.58 -3.87
CA ARG A 152 10.56 8.80 -3.36
C ARG A 152 9.48 9.27 -4.32
N ILE A 153 8.26 9.39 -3.81
CA ILE A 153 7.11 9.93 -4.55
C ILE A 153 7.00 11.43 -4.21
N ALA A 154 7.31 12.31 -5.16
CA ALA A 154 7.24 13.74 -4.89
C ALA A 154 5.77 14.18 -4.72
N GLY A 155 5.50 14.94 -3.66
CA GLY A 155 4.15 15.38 -3.29
C GLY A 155 3.36 14.42 -2.41
N VAL A 156 3.90 13.23 -2.12
CA VAL A 156 3.28 12.26 -1.21
C VAL A 156 4.30 11.84 -0.14
N THR A 157 3.90 11.85 1.11
CA THR A 157 4.70 11.34 2.21
C THR A 157 4.46 9.85 2.39
N SER A 158 5.50 9.05 2.34
CA SER A 158 5.43 7.64 2.76
C SER A 158 5.60 7.54 4.27
N LEU A 159 4.73 6.77 4.92
CA LEU A 159 4.76 6.52 6.35
C LEU A 159 4.74 5.01 6.63
N ASP A 160 5.91 4.45 6.79
CA ASP A 160 6.09 3.03 7.09
C ASP A 160 5.94 2.76 8.59
N TYR A 161 4.86 2.08 8.96
CA TYR A 161 4.54 1.80 10.37
C TYR A 161 5.54 0.87 11.04
N MET A 162 6.17 -0.06 10.33
CA MET A 162 7.24 -0.88 10.92
C MET A 162 8.44 -0.01 11.31
N ARG A 163 8.84 0.93 10.46
CA ARG A 163 9.94 1.87 10.75
C ARG A 163 9.59 2.81 11.89
N LEU A 164 8.37 3.35 11.89
CA LEU A 164 7.89 4.19 13.00
C LEU A 164 7.90 3.42 14.32
N HIS A 165 7.37 2.20 14.33
CA HIS A 165 7.34 1.36 15.51
C HIS A 165 8.75 1.08 16.03
N LYS A 166 9.68 0.66 15.15
CA LYS A 166 11.09 0.44 15.52
C LYS A 166 11.77 1.68 16.10
N LYS A 167 11.44 2.87 15.58
CA LYS A 167 12.07 4.12 16.00
C LYS A 167 11.53 4.66 17.31
N TYR A 168 10.23 4.50 17.58
CA TYR A 168 9.54 5.14 18.71
C TYR A 168 9.08 4.15 19.79
N SER A 169 9.24 2.85 19.60
CA SER A 169 9.00 1.86 20.64
C SER A 169 10.10 1.97 21.71
N PHE A 170 9.68 2.21 22.95
CA PHE A 170 10.60 2.25 24.12
C PHE A 170 10.84 0.86 24.72
N LYS A 171 10.20 -0.17 24.20
CA LYS A 171 10.32 -1.55 24.67
C LYS A 171 10.87 -2.42 23.56
N ASP A 172 11.70 -3.38 23.93
CA ASP A 172 12.13 -4.42 23.00
C ASP A 172 10.92 -5.27 22.60
N GLU A 173 10.67 -5.31 21.29
CA GLU A 173 9.63 -6.15 20.74
C GLU A 173 10.20 -7.52 20.37
N PRO A 174 9.55 -8.62 20.77
CA PRO A 174 10.01 -9.96 20.42
C PRO A 174 9.88 -10.24 18.91
N SER A 175 8.99 -9.52 18.24
CA SER A 175 8.76 -9.63 16.80
C SER A 175 8.21 -8.32 16.24
N PHE A 176 8.73 -7.93 15.07
CA PHE A 176 8.21 -6.81 14.26
C PHE A 176 7.36 -7.30 13.10
N LYS A 177 6.80 -8.51 13.15
CA LYS A 177 5.82 -8.96 12.17
C LYS A 177 4.48 -8.28 12.42
N LEU A 178 3.79 -7.89 11.36
CA LEU A 178 2.48 -7.23 11.43
C LEU A 178 1.48 -8.03 12.27
N ASP A 179 1.44 -9.35 12.10
CA ASP A 179 0.57 -10.25 12.87
C ASP A 179 0.82 -10.16 14.39
N ALA A 180 2.10 -10.19 14.80
CA ALA A 180 2.46 -10.12 16.22
C ALA A 180 2.13 -8.77 16.86
N LEU A 181 2.34 -7.68 16.12
CA LEU A 181 2.02 -6.33 16.60
C LEU A 181 0.51 -6.08 16.57
N GLY A 182 -0.19 -6.54 15.54
CA GLY A 182 -1.64 -6.47 15.41
C GLY A 182 -2.33 -7.18 16.58
N GLU A 183 -1.92 -8.41 16.92
CA GLU A 183 -2.45 -9.13 18.08
C GLU A 183 -2.20 -8.36 19.39
N LYS A 184 -0.98 -7.84 19.56
CA LYS A 184 -0.57 -7.18 20.80
C LYS A 184 -1.25 -5.83 21.04
N TYR A 185 -1.37 -5.00 19.99
CA TYR A 185 -1.79 -3.60 20.14
C TYR A 185 -3.22 -3.34 19.72
N VAL A 186 -3.75 -4.13 18.79
CA VAL A 186 -5.09 -3.94 18.20
C VAL A 186 -6.03 -5.09 18.54
N GLY A 187 -5.48 -6.23 19.02
CA GLY A 187 -6.25 -7.44 19.29
C GLY A 187 -6.71 -8.15 18.00
N GLN A 188 -6.13 -7.78 16.85
CA GLN A 188 -6.45 -8.34 15.54
C GLN A 188 -5.29 -9.17 15.03
N LYS A 189 -5.56 -10.40 14.60
CA LYS A 189 -4.60 -11.27 13.93
C LYS A 189 -4.84 -11.28 12.43
N LYS A 190 -3.78 -11.59 11.67
CA LYS A 190 -3.91 -11.98 10.27
C LYS A 190 -4.80 -13.22 10.13
N ILE A 191 -5.43 -13.35 8.99
CA ILE A 191 -6.23 -14.55 8.69
C ILE A 191 -5.30 -15.73 8.49
N GLU A 192 -5.50 -16.79 9.27
CA GLU A 192 -4.76 -18.04 9.13
C GLU A 192 -5.23 -18.81 7.89
N TYR A 193 -4.30 -19.31 7.12
CA TYR A 193 -4.58 -20.16 5.97
C TYR A 193 -3.56 -21.31 5.86
N GLU A 194 -3.94 -22.37 5.18
CA GLU A 194 -3.06 -23.52 4.95
C GLU A 194 -2.28 -23.39 3.64
N GLY A 195 -1.01 -23.71 3.67
CA GLY A 195 -0.13 -23.68 2.49
C GLY A 195 0.45 -22.32 2.18
N SER A 196 0.49 -21.94 0.91
CA SER A 196 1.01 -20.66 0.43
C SER A 196 -0.11 -19.67 0.12
N LEU A 197 0.22 -18.37 0.09
CA LEU A 197 -0.71 -17.32 -0.31
C LEU A 197 -1.19 -17.49 -1.76
N ASP A 198 -0.33 -17.98 -2.66
CA ASP A 198 -0.70 -18.32 -4.04
C ASP A 198 -1.77 -19.41 -4.10
N ARG A 199 -1.65 -20.39 -3.19
CA ARG A 199 -2.65 -21.44 -3.07
C ARG A 199 -3.99 -20.88 -2.58
N LEU A 200 -3.95 -20.03 -1.56
CA LEU A 200 -5.14 -19.33 -1.08
C LEU A 200 -5.79 -18.50 -2.19
N PHE A 201 -5.00 -17.76 -2.94
CA PHE A 201 -5.47 -16.97 -4.09
C PHE A 201 -6.13 -17.83 -5.18
N ALA A 202 -5.60 -19.04 -5.43
CA ALA A 202 -6.14 -19.95 -6.43
C ALA A 202 -7.40 -20.71 -5.97
N GLU A 203 -7.44 -21.14 -4.69
CA GLU A 203 -8.45 -22.05 -4.18
C GLU A 203 -9.60 -21.36 -3.43
N ASP A 204 -9.33 -20.23 -2.75
CA ASP A 204 -10.34 -19.53 -1.92
C ASP A 204 -10.17 -18.01 -2.03
N LYS A 205 -10.73 -17.45 -3.09
CA LYS A 205 -10.64 -16.03 -3.38
C LYS A 205 -11.38 -15.14 -2.36
N GLU A 206 -12.47 -15.62 -1.78
CA GLU A 206 -13.21 -14.89 -0.75
C GLU A 206 -12.33 -14.71 0.50
N LYS A 207 -11.69 -15.77 0.96
CA LYS A 207 -10.78 -15.72 2.09
C LYS A 207 -9.51 -14.90 1.77
N PHE A 208 -9.02 -14.95 0.54
CA PHE A 208 -7.92 -14.11 0.09
C PHE A 208 -8.27 -12.61 0.10
N ILE A 209 -9.47 -12.24 -0.33
CA ILE A 209 -9.99 -10.87 -0.27
C ILE A 209 -10.08 -10.41 1.19
N GLU A 210 -10.64 -11.24 2.08
CA GLU A 210 -10.73 -10.91 3.50
C GLU A 210 -9.34 -10.79 4.14
N TYR A 211 -8.39 -11.64 3.75
CA TYR A 211 -7.00 -11.54 4.18
C TYR A 211 -6.40 -10.16 3.85
N ASN A 212 -6.55 -9.68 2.62
CA ASN A 212 -6.07 -8.37 2.20
C ASN A 212 -6.74 -7.21 2.98
N PHE A 213 -8.04 -7.30 3.23
CA PHE A 213 -8.73 -6.30 4.07
C PHE A 213 -8.19 -6.27 5.49
N VAL A 214 -7.93 -7.44 6.08
CA VAL A 214 -7.42 -7.54 7.45
C VAL A 214 -6.01 -6.97 7.57
N ASP A 215 -5.15 -7.14 6.57
CA ASP A 215 -3.78 -6.59 6.59
C ASP A 215 -3.80 -5.05 6.64
N VAL A 216 -4.69 -4.41 5.90
CA VAL A 216 -4.90 -2.95 5.99
C VAL A 216 -5.65 -2.57 7.28
N LEU A 217 -6.61 -3.37 7.74
CA LEU A 217 -7.38 -3.11 8.96
C LEU A 217 -6.49 -3.08 10.21
N ILE A 218 -5.46 -3.93 10.29
CA ILE A 218 -4.49 -3.94 11.40
C ILE A 218 -3.73 -2.61 11.49
N LEU A 219 -3.60 -1.87 10.40
CA LEU A 219 -2.94 -0.56 10.37
C LEU A 219 -3.85 0.60 10.80
N LYS A 220 -5.18 0.42 10.73
CA LYS A 220 -6.20 1.40 11.12
C LYS A 220 -6.21 1.65 12.64
#